data_1f436f922967c36ad87ebb99eb6fb15d
#
_entry.id   1f436f922967c36ad87ebb99eb6fb15d
#
_cell.length_a   1.000
_cell.length_b   1.000
_cell.length_c   1.000
_cell.angle_alpha   90.00
_cell.angle_beta   90.00
_cell.angle_gamma   90.00
#
_symmetry.space_group_name_H-M   'P 1'
#
loop_
_entity.id
_entity.type
_entity.pdbx_description
1 polymer ?
#
loop_
_entity_poly.entity_id
_entity_poly.type
_entity_poly.pdbx_seq_one_letter_code
_entity_poly.pdbx_strand_id
1 'polypeptide(L)'
;MNLQKILVVDDNLVIIKTLSMKLASAGYRVVSALDGSEAIAATRKEKPDLILLDINFPKDLGVDWDGFKLIAWLQRMEEAANTPIIVISGGDIAKFKDRSLQSGAIAYFQKPIDHVKLIELVKQTLGENPSQPAPA
;
A
#
# COMPACT_ATOMS: atom_id res chain seq x y z
N MET A 1 -23.14 -1.89 -1.68
CA MET A 1 -22.16 -2.72 -1.00
C MET A 1 -20.83 -1.99 -0.98
N ASN A 2 -20.17 -1.97 0.16
CA ASN A 2 -18.90 -1.26 0.31
C ASN A 2 -17.77 -2.13 -0.21
N LEU A 3 -17.13 -1.66 -1.27
CA LEU A 3 -15.90 -2.30 -1.74
C LEU A 3 -14.79 -2.06 -0.72
N GLN A 4 -13.90 -3.03 -0.61
CA GLN A 4 -12.68 -2.84 0.19
C GLN A 4 -11.80 -1.80 -0.48
N LYS A 5 -11.19 -0.95 0.34
CA LYS A 5 -10.37 0.17 -0.13
C LYS A 5 -8.90 -0.14 -0.01
N ILE A 6 -8.16 0.22 -1.05
CA ILE A 6 -6.71 0.11 -1.05
C ILE A 6 -6.13 1.50 -1.26
N LEU A 7 -5.23 1.90 -0.36
CA LEU A 7 -4.47 3.14 -0.52
C LEU A 7 -3.16 2.82 -1.22
N VAL A 8 -2.90 3.51 -2.33
CA VAL A 8 -1.63 3.39 -3.06
C VAL A 8 -0.82 4.65 -2.81
N VAL A 9 0.36 4.50 -2.22
CA VAL A 9 1.25 5.62 -1.90
C VAL A 9 2.50 5.51 -2.78
N ASP A 10 2.64 6.41 -3.73
CA ASP A 10 3.77 6.46 -4.65
C ASP A 10 3.84 7.86 -5.26
N ASP A 11 5.03 8.40 -5.46
CA ASP A 11 5.20 9.69 -6.09
C ASP A 11 5.13 9.62 -7.63
N ASN A 12 5.14 8.43 -8.19
CA ASN A 12 5.07 8.21 -9.63
C ASN A 12 3.63 8.02 -10.08
N LEU A 13 3.11 9.01 -10.81
CA LEU A 13 1.72 9.00 -11.28
C LEU A 13 1.41 7.84 -12.22
N VAL A 14 2.38 7.38 -13.00
CA VAL A 14 2.19 6.24 -13.91
C VAL A 14 1.95 4.97 -13.10
N ILE A 15 2.71 4.76 -12.04
CA ILE A 15 2.53 3.60 -11.17
C ILE A 15 1.19 3.64 -10.46
N ILE A 16 0.82 4.80 -9.92
CA ILE A 16 -0.49 4.99 -9.29
C ILE A 16 -1.61 4.65 -10.27
N LYS A 17 -1.54 5.17 -11.48
CA LYS A 17 -2.58 4.94 -12.49
C LYS A 17 -2.67 3.47 -12.86
N THR A 18 -1.52 2.83 -13.11
CA THR A 18 -1.48 1.42 -13.50
C THR A 18 -2.03 0.52 -12.39
N LEU A 19 -1.58 0.72 -11.15
CA LEU A 19 -2.05 -0.06 -10.01
C LEU A 19 -3.54 0.18 -9.76
N SER A 20 -3.98 1.44 -9.86
CA SER A 20 -5.39 1.78 -9.66
C SER A 20 -6.29 1.06 -10.64
N MET A 21 -5.88 1.01 -11.91
CA MET A 21 -6.64 0.31 -12.94
C MET A 21 -6.69 -1.20 -12.66
N LYS A 22 -5.56 -1.79 -12.32
CA LYS A 22 -5.47 -3.23 -12.05
C LYS A 22 -6.29 -3.63 -10.82
N LEU A 23 -6.19 -2.86 -9.75
CA LEU A 23 -6.91 -3.14 -8.52
C LEU A 23 -8.41 -2.89 -8.67
N ALA A 24 -8.79 -1.83 -9.38
CA ALA A 24 -10.20 -1.57 -9.67
C ALA A 24 -10.82 -2.70 -10.50
N SER A 25 -10.07 -3.21 -11.49
CA SER A 25 -10.51 -4.36 -12.28
C SER A 25 -10.67 -5.63 -11.43
N ALA A 26 -9.94 -5.72 -10.34
CA ALA A 26 -10.05 -6.85 -9.41
C ALA A 26 -11.16 -6.69 -8.37
N GLY A 27 -11.88 -5.57 -8.39
CA GLY A 27 -13.04 -5.35 -7.53
C GLY A 27 -12.79 -4.47 -6.31
N TYR A 28 -11.67 -3.75 -6.26
CA TYR A 28 -11.33 -2.89 -5.13
C TYR A 28 -11.55 -1.42 -5.47
N ARG A 29 -11.84 -0.64 -4.42
CA ARG A 29 -11.82 0.81 -4.53
C ARG A 29 -10.41 1.29 -4.22
N VAL A 30 -9.89 2.22 -5.02
CA VAL A 30 -8.51 2.69 -4.87
C VAL A 30 -8.51 4.17 -4.54
N VAL A 31 -7.74 4.53 -3.52
CA VAL A 31 -7.38 5.91 -3.23
C VAL A 31 -5.87 6.03 -3.32
N SER A 32 -5.37 7.21 -3.61
CA SER A 32 -3.94 7.40 -3.84
C SER A 32 -3.40 8.57 -3.07
N ALA A 33 -2.09 8.53 -2.81
CA ALA A 33 -1.36 9.61 -2.17
C ALA A 33 0.02 9.70 -2.82
N LEU A 34 0.52 10.92 -2.99
CA LEU A 34 1.78 11.18 -3.68
C LEU A 34 2.96 11.33 -2.71
N ASP A 35 2.68 11.52 -1.44
CA ASP A 35 3.72 11.70 -0.42
C ASP A 35 3.21 11.25 0.95
N GLY A 36 4.06 11.35 1.97
CA GLY A 36 3.74 10.91 3.31
C GLY A 36 2.61 11.69 3.97
N SER A 37 2.55 12.99 3.75
CA SER A 37 1.51 13.84 4.32
C SER A 37 0.14 13.52 3.73
N GLU A 38 0.07 13.34 2.41
CA GLU A 38 -1.15 12.92 1.73
C GLU A 38 -1.57 11.52 2.18
N ALA A 39 -0.59 10.62 2.38
CA ALA A 39 -0.88 9.26 2.84
C ALA A 39 -1.53 9.26 4.21
N ILE A 40 -1.03 10.07 5.14
CA ILE A 40 -1.60 10.19 6.47
C ILE A 40 -3.02 10.77 6.41
N ALA A 41 -3.21 11.83 5.63
CA ALA A 41 -4.53 12.44 5.47
C ALA A 41 -5.53 11.48 4.84
N ALA A 42 -5.11 10.76 3.80
CA ALA A 42 -5.96 9.78 3.14
C ALA A 42 -6.31 8.60 4.07
N THR A 43 -5.35 8.13 4.85
CA THR A 43 -5.58 7.06 5.82
C THR A 43 -6.63 7.46 6.85
N ARG A 44 -6.51 8.68 7.36
CA ARG A 44 -7.43 9.20 8.36
C ARG A 44 -8.85 9.36 7.82
N LYS A 45 -8.95 9.84 6.58
CA LYS A 45 -10.25 10.09 5.94
C LYS A 45 -10.90 8.81 5.41
N GLU A 46 -10.14 7.98 4.72
CA GLU A 46 -10.67 6.85 3.97
C GLU A 46 -10.64 5.53 4.73
N LYS A 47 -9.81 5.40 5.74
CA LYS A 47 -9.64 4.17 6.54
C LYS A 47 -9.46 2.95 5.64
N PRO A 48 -8.35 2.90 4.87
CA PRO A 48 -8.16 1.84 3.89
C PRO A 48 -8.03 0.47 4.57
N ASP A 49 -8.39 -0.56 3.82
CA ASP A 49 -8.28 -1.95 4.27
C ASP A 49 -6.88 -2.53 4.02
N LEU A 50 -6.13 -1.92 3.12
CA LEU A 50 -4.76 -2.32 2.79
C LEU A 50 -4.03 -1.11 2.24
N ILE A 51 -2.73 -1.03 2.49
CA ILE A 51 -1.87 0.05 2.00
C ILE A 51 -0.74 -0.54 1.16
N LEU A 52 -0.61 -0.06 -0.08
CA LEU A 52 0.54 -0.32 -0.93
C LEU A 52 1.44 0.90 -0.84
N LEU A 53 2.67 0.71 -0.37
CA LEU A 53 3.54 1.82 -0.02
C LEU A 53 4.89 1.71 -0.72
N ASP A 54 5.20 2.71 -1.55
CA ASP A 54 6.57 2.91 -2.04
C ASP A 54 7.40 3.52 -0.91
N ILE A 55 8.53 2.90 -0.58
CA ILE A 55 9.40 3.40 0.47
C ILE A 55 10.42 4.43 -0.02
N ASN A 56 10.52 4.62 -1.32
CA ASN A 56 11.52 5.53 -1.91
C ASN A 56 10.89 6.88 -2.26
N PHE A 57 10.56 7.67 -1.25
CA PHE A 57 10.07 9.01 -1.48
C PHE A 57 11.24 9.95 -1.78
N PRO A 58 11.05 10.91 -2.71
CA PRO A 58 12.00 12.00 -2.82
C PRO A 58 11.96 12.81 -1.53
N LYS A 59 13.11 13.32 -1.15
CA LYS A 59 13.18 14.24 0.00
C LYS A 59 12.38 15.48 -0.36
N ASP A 60 11.25 15.65 0.33
CA ASP A 60 10.36 16.77 0.07
C ASP A 60 10.67 17.90 1.03
N LEU A 61 10.78 19.09 0.51
CA LEU A 61 10.71 20.42 1.13
C LEU A 61 10.88 20.45 2.67
N GLY A 62 12.00 19.94 3.17
CA GLY A 62 12.34 20.04 4.59
C GLY A 62 11.67 19.03 5.50
N VAL A 63 10.86 18.14 4.97
CA VAL A 63 10.29 17.02 5.74
C VAL A 63 10.99 15.75 5.32
N ASP A 64 11.73 15.16 6.25
CA ASP A 64 12.48 13.94 6.01
C ASP A 64 11.58 12.71 6.19
N TRP A 65 10.64 12.57 5.27
CA TRP A 65 9.80 11.38 5.21
C TRP A 65 10.50 10.31 4.40
N ASP A 66 10.92 9.23 5.04
CA ASP A 66 11.19 8.00 4.32
C ASP A 66 10.02 7.02 4.53
N GLY A 67 9.97 5.98 3.71
CA GLY A 67 8.87 5.03 3.79
C GLY A 67 8.82 4.28 5.11
N PHE A 68 9.96 4.07 5.76
CA PHE A 68 10.00 3.36 7.04
C PHE A 68 9.44 4.22 8.18
N LYS A 69 9.72 5.51 8.18
CA LYS A 69 9.11 6.44 9.11
C LYS A 69 7.60 6.50 8.92
N LEU A 70 7.16 6.47 7.67
CA LEU A 70 5.74 6.47 7.36
C LEU A 70 5.06 5.19 7.87
N ILE A 71 5.68 4.03 7.68
CA ILE A 71 5.16 2.77 8.23
C ILE A 71 4.98 2.89 9.74
N ALA A 72 6.00 3.38 10.45
CA ALA A 72 5.94 3.53 11.90
C ALA A 72 4.82 4.48 12.31
N TRP A 73 4.63 5.56 11.58
CA TRP A 73 3.56 6.51 11.86
C TRP A 73 2.19 5.87 11.66
N LEU A 74 1.98 5.21 10.53
CA LEU A 74 0.70 4.57 10.20
C LEU A 74 0.31 3.53 11.24
N GLN A 75 1.28 2.76 11.74
CA GLN A 75 1.03 1.73 12.74
C GLN A 75 0.58 2.31 14.10
N ARG A 76 0.87 3.58 14.35
CA ARG A 76 0.44 4.28 15.57
C ARG A 76 -0.92 4.94 15.39
N MET A 77 -1.41 5.06 14.16
CA MET A 77 -2.72 5.65 13.92
C MET A 77 -3.81 4.64 14.20
N GLU A 78 -4.84 5.06 14.90
CA GLU A 78 -6.00 4.21 15.19
C GLU A 78 -6.63 3.68 13.90
N GLU A 79 -6.69 4.53 12.86
CA GLU A 79 -7.32 4.21 11.58
C GLU A 79 -6.53 3.17 10.77
N ALA A 80 -5.26 2.90 11.12
CA ALA A 80 -4.41 2.00 10.36
C ALA A 80 -3.62 1.01 11.22
N ALA A 81 -3.88 0.96 12.54
CA ALA A 81 -3.11 0.13 13.46
C ALA A 81 -3.09 -1.35 13.05
N ASN A 82 -4.18 -1.84 12.48
CA ASN A 82 -4.31 -3.22 12.04
C ASN A 82 -4.36 -3.37 10.52
N THR A 83 -4.06 -2.29 9.79
CA THR A 83 -4.12 -2.31 8.33
C THR A 83 -2.85 -2.94 7.77
N PRO A 84 -2.95 -3.99 6.95
CA PRO A 84 -1.77 -4.59 6.33
C PRO A 84 -1.10 -3.63 5.35
N ILE A 85 0.23 -3.62 5.38
CA ILE A 85 1.05 -2.78 4.50
C ILE A 85 1.89 -3.68 3.63
N ILE A 86 1.83 -3.48 2.31
CA ILE A 86 2.70 -4.12 1.34
C ILE A 86 3.66 -3.05 0.82
N VAL A 87 4.95 -3.31 0.96
CA VAL A 87 5.99 -2.38 0.48
C VAL A 87 6.30 -2.67 -0.98
N ILE A 88 6.43 -1.59 -1.74
CA ILE A 88 6.85 -1.63 -3.14
C ILE A 88 8.10 -0.76 -3.24
N SER A 89 9.13 -1.24 -3.92
CA SER A 89 10.39 -0.50 -3.99
C SER A 89 11.12 -0.72 -5.31
N GLY A 90 11.68 0.35 -5.86
CA GLY A 90 12.64 0.27 -6.95
C GLY A 90 14.07 0.08 -6.47
N GLY A 91 14.29 0.09 -5.17
CA GLY A 91 15.62 -0.01 -4.60
C GLY A 91 16.17 -1.43 -4.50
N ASP A 92 17.32 -1.56 -3.84
CA ASP A 92 18.01 -2.83 -3.69
C ASP A 92 17.22 -3.77 -2.79
N ILE A 93 16.83 -4.92 -3.34
CA ILE A 93 16.04 -5.92 -2.62
C ILE A 93 16.80 -6.44 -1.37
N ALA A 94 18.10 -6.64 -1.49
CA ALA A 94 18.91 -7.12 -0.38
C ALA A 94 18.95 -6.11 0.78
N LYS A 95 18.84 -4.82 0.45
CA LYS A 95 18.89 -3.75 1.45
C LYS A 95 17.55 -3.48 2.11
N PHE A 96 16.47 -3.56 1.35
CA PHE A 96 15.17 -3.05 1.80
C PHE A 96 14.16 -4.12 2.18
N LYS A 97 14.29 -5.34 1.67
CA LYS A 97 13.29 -6.38 1.91
C LYS A 97 13.16 -6.73 3.39
N ASP A 98 14.28 -7.10 4.02
CA ASP A 98 14.26 -7.51 5.43
C ASP A 98 13.83 -6.36 6.32
N ARG A 99 14.32 -5.16 6.05
CA ARG A 99 13.96 -3.99 6.81
C ARG A 99 12.46 -3.68 6.70
N SER A 100 11.89 -3.86 5.52
CA SER A 100 10.45 -3.66 5.30
C SER A 100 9.63 -4.63 6.14
N LEU A 101 10.00 -5.90 6.12
CA LEU A 101 9.30 -6.92 6.88
C LEU A 101 9.46 -6.72 8.39
N GLN A 102 10.65 -6.34 8.85
CA GLN A 102 10.91 -6.02 10.25
C GLN A 102 10.12 -4.80 10.71
N SER A 103 9.86 -3.86 9.81
CA SER A 103 9.07 -2.66 10.12
C SER A 103 7.57 -2.94 10.23
N GLY A 104 7.13 -4.14 9.87
CA GLY A 104 5.73 -4.55 10.01
C GLY A 104 5.00 -4.74 8.70
N ALA A 105 5.67 -4.56 7.55
CA ALA A 105 5.05 -4.88 6.26
C ALA A 105 4.84 -6.39 6.14
N ILE A 106 3.75 -6.79 5.51
CA ILE A 106 3.45 -8.21 5.33
C ILE A 106 4.16 -8.80 4.11
N ALA A 107 4.61 -7.95 3.19
CA ALA A 107 5.29 -8.39 1.98
C ALA A 107 6.08 -7.24 1.37
N TYR A 108 7.02 -7.59 0.49
CA TYR A 108 7.86 -6.68 -0.25
C TYR A 108 7.83 -7.05 -1.73
N PHE A 109 7.56 -6.08 -2.59
CA PHE A 109 7.59 -6.24 -4.04
C PHE A 109 8.61 -5.29 -4.64
N GLN A 110 9.51 -5.82 -5.47
CA GLN A 110 10.44 -5.00 -6.19
C GLN A 110 9.83 -4.54 -7.53
N LYS A 111 10.11 -3.29 -7.90
CA LYS A 111 9.74 -2.78 -9.22
C LYS A 111 10.70 -3.33 -10.28
N PRO A 112 10.23 -3.67 -11.48
CA PRO A 112 8.86 -3.61 -11.94
C PRO A 112 7.98 -4.66 -11.28
N ILE A 113 6.75 -4.28 -10.93
CA ILE A 113 5.85 -5.10 -10.13
C ILE A 113 5.26 -6.23 -10.97
N ASP A 114 5.28 -7.45 -10.43
CA ASP A 114 4.47 -8.54 -10.98
C ASP A 114 3.03 -8.34 -10.50
N HIS A 115 2.19 -7.78 -11.37
CA HIS A 115 0.82 -7.42 -11.01
C HIS A 115 -0.03 -8.63 -10.66
N VAL A 116 0.22 -9.78 -11.30
CA VAL A 116 -0.53 -11.01 -11.02
C VAL A 116 -0.27 -11.45 -9.58
N LYS A 117 1.00 -11.52 -9.19
CA LYS A 117 1.37 -11.92 -7.83
C LYS A 117 0.89 -10.92 -6.79
N LEU A 118 0.96 -9.63 -7.11
CA LEU A 118 0.46 -8.59 -6.19
C LEU A 118 -1.03 -8.74 -5.95
N ILE A 119 -1.81 -8.89 -6.99
CA ILE A 119 -3.27 -9.03 -6.85
C ILE A 119 -3.64 -10.32 -6.12
N GLU A 120 -2.92 -11.41 -6.39
CA GLU A 120 -3.13 -12.65 -5.64
C GLU A 120 -2.92 -12.44 -4.14
N LEU A 121 -1.84 -11.75 -3.77
CA LEU A 121 -1.55 -11.48 -2.36
C LEU A 121 -2.60 -10.56 -1.74
N VAL A 122 -3.03 -9.55 -2.47
CA VAL A 122 -4.09 -8.65 -2.00
C VAL A 122 -5.36 -9.43 -1.70
N LYS A 123 -5.77 -10.33 -2.60
CA LYS A 123 -6.94 -11.17 -2.41
C LYS A 123 -6.79 -12.10 -1.21
N GLN A 124 -5.63 -12.70 -1.05
CA GLN A 124 -5.35 -13.57 0.10
C GLN A 124 -5.40 -12.79 1.41
N THR A 125 -4.86 -11.58 1.41
CA THR A 125 -4.76 -10.74 2.61
C THR A 125 -6.12 -10.21 3.06
N LEU A 126 -6.93 -9.72 2.12
CA LEU A 126 -8.23 -9.11 2.40
C LEU A 126 -9.36 -10.14 2.41
N GLY A 127 -9.04 -11.39 2.10
CA GLY A 127 -10.05 -12.38 1.81
C GLY A 127 -10.71 -12.08 0.47
N GLU A 128 -11.61 -12.89 0.06
CA GLU A 128 -12.38 -12.60 -1.13
C GLU A 128 -13.29 -11.39 -0.88
N ASN A 129 -13.61 -10.70 -1.97
CA ASN A 129 -14.51 -9.55 -1.91
C ASN A 129 -15.73 -9.90 -1.05
N PRO A 130 -16.04 -9.14 0.02
CA PRO A 130 -17.18 -9.46 0.89
C PRO A 130 -18.52 -9.48 0.18
N SER A 131 -18.59 -8.94 -1.03
CA SER A 131 -19.80 -9.00 -1.85
C SER A 131 -19.98 -10.34 -2.56
N GLN A 132 -18.98 -11.24 -2.47
CA GLN A 132 -19.08 -12.58 -3.04
C GLN A 132 -19.05 -13.60 -1.90
N PRO A 133 -19.94 -14.60 -1.91
CA PRO A 133 -19.87 -15.65 -0.92
C PRO A 133 -18.54 -16.37 -1.08
N ALA A 134 -17.93 -16.73 0.06
CA ALA A 134 -16.71 -17.51 0.04
C ALA A 134 -16.96 -18.80 -0.75
N PRO A 135 -16.03 -19.22 -1.61
CA PRO A 135 -16.18 -20.51 -2.26
C PRO A 135 -16.25 -21.61 -1.22
N ALA A 136 -17.20 -22.45 -1.43
CA ALA A 136 -17.39 -23.60 -0.51
C ALA A 136 -16.19 -24.53 -0.56
#